data_b2f6b7b79b0d141ff7705291cd954af8
#
_entry.id   b2f6b7b79b0d141ff7705291cd954af8
#
_cell.length_a   1.000
_cell.length_b   1.000
_cell.length_c   1.000
_cell.angle_alpha   90.00
_cell.angle_beta   90.00
_cell.angle_gamma   90.00
#
_symmetry.space_group_name_H-M   'P 1'
#
loop_
_entity.id
_entity.type
_entity.pdbx_description
1 polymer ?
#
loop_
_entity_poly.entity_id
_entity_poly.type
_entity_poly.pdbx_seq_one_letter_code
_entity_poly.pdbx_strand_id
1 'polypeptide(L)'
;MMLTTLLDEVERLRAARPGRVLIGIAGAPGAGKSTLALALAAKLDHAVTVPMDGFHLANVELRRLGRADRKGAPDTFDAAGYAALLRRLREATGETVYAPTFDHVLNEPVAGSIPVPPDTEVIVTEGNYLLLDTPPWDRVRQLLDLAVYLSADDGPRVDGLLARQHAKGLDPDAARDWVYRSDEANARVVEATATHADLRLHRA
;
A
#
# COMPACT_ATOMS: atom_id res chain seq x y z
N MET A 1 7.04 19.84 -4.61
CA MET A 1 5.65 20.28 -4.41
C MET A 1 4.80 19.18 -3.75
N MET A 2 4.57 18.02 -4.37
CA MET A 2 3.73 16.92 -3.82
C MET A 2 4.15 16.43 -2.41
N LEU A 3 5.45 16.11 -2.21
CA LEU A 3 5.97 15.68 -0.91
C LEU A 3 5.86 16.77 0.15
N THR A 4 6.10 18.03 -0.21
CA THR A 4 5.98 19.18 0.70
C THR A 4 4.54 19.33 1.20
N THR A 5 3.56 19.29 0.29
CA THR A 5 2.13 19.35 0.67
C THR A 5 1.75 18.21 1.62
N LEU A 6 2.26 17.01 1.37
CA LEU A 6 1.97 15.86 2.24
C LEU A 6 2.64 15.98 3.61
N LEU A 7 3.87 16.50 3.67
CA LEU A 7 4.58 16.77 4.93
C LEU A 7 3.82 17.78 5.78
N ASP A 8 3.41 18.91 5.18
CA ASP A 8 2.66 19.96 5.89
C ASP A 8 1.37 19.42 6.50
N GLU A 9 0.66 18.54 5.77
CA GLU A 9 -0.58 17.93 6.25
C GLU A 9 -0.33 16.93 7.39
N VAL A 10 0.73 16.13 7.31
CA VAL A 10 1.11 15.20 8.38
C VAL A 10 1.51 15.95 9.65
N GLU A 11 2.32 17.00 9.54
CA GLU A 11 2.71 17.81 10.70
C GLU A 11 1.50 18.52 11.34
N ARG A 12 0.56 18.99 10.52
CA ARG A 12 -0.70 19.55 11.02
C ARG A 12 -1.50 18.52 11.84
N LEU A 13 -1.57 17.27 11.37
CA LEU A 13 -2.26 16.19 12.07
C LEU A 13 -1.55 15.81 13.37
N ARG A 14 -0.21 15.73 13.38
CA ARG A 14 0.58 15.46 14.59
C ARG A 14 0.36 16.52 15.66
N ALA A 15 0.30 17.79 15.26
CA ALA A 15 0.07 18.90 16.18
C ALA A 15 -1.37 18.94 16.74
N ALA A 16 -2.34 18.41 16.00
CA ALA A 16 -3.76 18.50 16.34
C ALA A 16 -4.24 17.41 17.32
N ARG A 17 -3.47 16.32 17.50
CA ARG A 17 -3.93 15.18 18.32
C ARG A 17 -2.78 14.40 18.95
N PRO A 18 -2.95 13.89 20.16
CA PRO A 18 -1.99 12.96 20.75
C PRO A 18 -2.07 11.56 20.10
N GLY A 19 -0.97 10.82 20.19
CA GLY A 19 -0.88 9.44 19.73
C GLY A 19 -0.39 9.31 18.29
N ARG A 20 -0.33 8.07 17.82
CA ARG A 20 0.15 7.74 16.47
C ARG A 20 -0.77 8.25 15.38
N VAL A 21 -0.17 8.79 14.32
CA VAL A 21 -0.86 9.21 13.10
C VAL A 21 -0.67 8.14 12.03
N LEU A 22 -1.77 7.66 11.45
CA LEU A 22 -1.77 6.66 10.38
C LEU A 22 -2.10 7.34 9.04
N ILE A 23 -1.12 7.35 8.14
CA ILE A 23 -1.25 7.91 6.79
C ILE A 23 -1.35 6.78 5.80
N GLY A 24 -2.41 6.75 5.00
CA GLY A 24 -2.61 5.77 3.93
C GLY A 24 -2.40 6.39 2.55
N ILE A 25 -1.54 5.80 1.72
CA ILE A 25 -1.33 6.21 0.33
C ILE A 25 -1.87 5.13 -0.59
N ALA A 26 -3.02 5.38 -1.18
CA ALA A 26 -3.66 4.55 -2.19
C ALA A 26 -3.33 5.04 -3.61
N GLY A 27 -3.51 4.18 -4.59
CA GLY A 27 -3.34 4.51 -6.02
C GLY A 27 -3.15 3.26 -6.86
N ALA A 28 -3.26 3.39 -8.16
CA ALA A 28 -3.14 2.30 -9.12
C ALA A 28 -1.76 1.60 -9.04
N PRO A 29 -1.66 0.34 -9.50
CA PRO A 29 -0.36 -0.30 -9.71
C PRO A 29 0.57 0.58 -10.56
N GLY A 30 1.83 0.74 -10.14
CA GLY A 30 2.81 1.58 -10.84
C GLY A 30 2.71 3.10 -10.57
N ALA A 31 1.74 3.59 -9.80
CA ALA A 31 1.56 5.03 -9.52
C ALA A 31 2.71 5.66 -8.71
N GLY A 32 3.58 4.87 -8.05
CA GLY A 32 4.71 5.37 -7.26
C GLY A 32 4.42 5.51 -5.77
N LYS A 33 3.39 4.84 -5.26
CA LYS A 33 2.99 4.87 -3.84
C LYS A 33 4.13 4.54 -2.88
N SER A 34 4.82 3.43 -3.11
CA SER A 34 5.92 2.98 -2.24
C SER A 34 7.09 3.99 -2.23
N THR A 35 7.40 4.59 -3.39
CA THR A 35 8.42 5.64 -3.50
C THR A 35 8.01 6.87 -2.67
N LEU A 36 6.74 7.30 -2.77
CA LEU A 36 6.23 8.44 -2.02
C LEU A 36 6.18 8.13 -0.51
N ALA A 37 5.75 6.92 -0.13
CA ALA A 37 5.68 6.49 1.27
C ALA A 37 7.07 6.48 1.94
N LEU A 38 8.07 5.90 1.25
CA LEU A 38 9.45 5.89 1.73
C LEU A 38 10.03 7.30 1.81
N ALA A 39 9.79 8.15 0.80
CA ALA A 39 10.26 9.53 0.80
C ALA A 39 9.62 10.36 1.91
N LEU A 40 8.34 10.14 2.21
CA LEU A 40 7.64 10.78 3.32
C LEU A 40 8.24 10.33 4.66
N ALA A 41 8.33 9.03 4.90
CA ALA A 41 8.87 8.49 6.15
C ALA A 41 10.31 8.91 6.41
N ALA A 42 11.14 9.02 5.36
CA ALA A 42 12.54 9.48 5.47
C ALA A 42 12.68 10.97 5.86
N LYS A 43 11.61 11.75 5.80
CA LYS A 43 11.59 13.17 6.18
C LYS A 43 10.96 13.44 7.54
N LEU A 44 10.42 12.42 8.17
CA LEU A 44 9.73 12.49 9.46
C LEU A 44 10.53 11.73 10.51
N ASP A 45 10.69 12.34 11.68
CA ASP A 45 11.22 11.63 12.85
C ASP A 45 10.18 10.65 13.37
N HIS A 46 10.64 9.50 13.87
CA HIS A 46 9.79 8.45 14.45
C HIS A 46 8.70 7.93 13.49
N ALA A 47 9.02 7.81 12.18
CA ALA A 47 8.10 7.32 11.16
C ALA A 47 8.52 5.93 10.65
N VAL A 48 7.56 5.05 10.44
CA VAL A 48 7.77 3.70 9.88
C VAL A 48 6.79 3.47 8.73
N THR A 49 7.30 2.87 7.64
CA THR A 49 6.47 2.45 6.51
C THR A 49 6.03 0.99 6.69
N VAL A 50 4.71 0.76 6.58
CA VAL A 50 4.09 -0.57 6.68
C VAL A 50 3.25 -0.81 5.42
N PRO A 51 3.80 -1.48 4.38
CA PRO A 51 3.09 -1.70 3.12
C PRO A 51 1.99 -2.76 3.25
N MET A 52 0.90 -2.57 2.50
CA MET A 52 -0.20 -3.54 2.37
C MET A 52 0.29 -4.85 1.76
N ASP A 53 1.30 -4.80 0.90
CA ASP A 53 1.77 -5.96 0.14
C ASP A 53 2.29 -7.12 1.02
N GLY A 54 2.70 -6.84 2.26
CA GLY A 54 3.02 -7.86 3.25
C GLY A 54 1.84 -8.76 3.64
N PHE A 55 0.62 -8.41 3.24
CA PHE A 55 -0.61 -9.17 3.50
C PHE A 55 -1.11 -9.94 2.29
N HIS A 56 -0.31 -10.11 1.22
CA HIS A 56 -0.63 -11.10 0.20
C HIS A 56 -0.83 -12.48 0.84
N LEU A 57 -1.78 -13.24 0.35
CA LEU A 57 -1.85 -14.66 0.68
C LEU A 57 -0.65 -15.39 0.08
N ALA A 58 -0.12 -16.38 0.79
CA ALA A 58 0.98 -17.21 0.33
C ALA A 58 0.62 -17.95 -0.97
N ASN A 59 1.60 -18.20 -1.83
CA ASN A 59 1.37 -18.89 -3.11
C ASN A 59 0.73 -20.27 -2.94
N VAL A 60 1.04 -20.99 -1.84
CA VAL A 60 0.42 -22.26 -1.51
C VAL A 60 -1.09 -22.11 -1.29
N GLU A 61 -1.50 -21.06 -0.61
CA GLU A 61 -2.91 -20.78 -0.33
C GLU A 61 -3.64 -20.25 -1.58
N LEU A 62 -3.00 -19.39 -2.37
CA LEU A 62 -3.55 -18.92 -3.65
C LEU A 62 -3.82 -20.09 -4.61
N ARG A 63 -2.93 -21.08 -4.66
CA ARG A 63 -3.15 -22.32 -5.45
C ARG A 63 -4.34 -23.13 -4.92
N ARG A 64 -4.42 -23.30 -3.58
CA ARG A 64 -5.55 -24.00 -2.94
C ARG A 64 -6.90 -23.34 -3.24
N LEU A 65 -6.92 -22.01 -3.30
CA LEU A 65 -8.12 -21.19 -3.58
C LEU A 65 -8.40 -21.02 -5.08
N GLY A 66 -7.52 -21.49 -5.99
CA GLY A 66 -7.66 -21.23 -7.43
C GLY A 66 -7.53 -19.75 -7.82
N ARG A 67 -6.67 -19.00 -7.11
CA ARG A 67 -6.50 -17.54 -7.29
C ARG A 67 -5.09 -17.14 -7.71
N ALA A 68 -4.22 -18.11 -8.02
CA ALA A 68 -2.82 -17.84 -8.34
C ALA A 68 -2.63 -17.04 -9.64
N ASP A 69 -3.56 -17.17 -10.58
CA ASP A 69 -3.60 -16.51 -11.88
C ASP A 69 -3.91 -15.00 -11.81
N ARG A 70 -4.44 -14.55 -10.66
CA ARG A 70 -4.79 -13.13 -10.41
C ARG A 70 -4.15 -12.57 -9.13
N LYS A 71 -2.97 -13.09 -8.74
CA LYS A 71 -2.23 -12.59 -7.59
C LYS A 71 -2.06 -11.07 -7.69
N GLY A 72 -2.43 -10.35 -6.62
CA GLY A 72 -2.50 -8.89 -6.60
C GLY A 72 -3.93 -8.33 -6.73
N ALA A 73 -4.95 -9.15 -7.05
CA ALA A 73 -6.35 -8.77 -6.98
C ALA A 73 -6.84 -8.64 -5.52
N PRO A 74 -7.93 -7.88 -5.23
CA PRO A 74 -8.38 -7.62 -3.85
C PRO A 74 -8.61 -8.87 -2.99
N ASP A 75 -9.04 -9.97 -3.61
CA ASP A 75 -9.36 -11.24 -2.94
C ASP A 75 -8.14 -12.19 -2.78
N THR A 76 -6.94 -11.68 -3.05
CA THR A 76 -5.67 -12.41 -2.90
C THR A 76 -4.84 -11.90 -1.72
N PHE A 77 -5.48 -11.17 -0.81
CA PHE A 77 -4.88 -10.60 0.40
C PHE A 77 -5.66 -11.02 1.64
N ASP A 78 -4.98 -11.03 2.78
CA ASP A 78 -5.60 -11.04 4.10
C ASP A 78 -5.94 -9.61 4.54
N ALA A 79 -7.01 -9.05 3.98
CA ALA A 79 -7.44 -7.69 4.31
C ALA A 79 -7.90 -7.54 5.77
N ALA A 80 -8.44 -8.60 6.36
CA ALA A 80 -8.87 -8.59 7.76
C ALA A 80 -7.66 -8.57 8.70
N GLY A 81 -6.62 -9.36 8.42
CA GLY A 81 -5.36 -9.34 9.15
C GLY A 81 -4.64 -8.00 9.01
N TYR A 82 -4.67 -7.40 7.81
CA TYR A 82 -4.13 -6.07 7.59
C TYR A 82 -4.83 -5.01 8.44
N ALA A 83 -6.16 -4.97 8.44
CA ALA A 83 -6.93 -4.05 9.28
C ALA A 83 -6.67 -4.29 10.77
N ALA A 84 -6.51 -5.55 11.21
CA ALA A 84 -6.17 -5.88 12.59
C ALA A 84 -4.78 -5.36 12.98
N LEU A 85 -3.79 -5.48 12.09
CA LEU A 85 -2.46 -4.90 12.33
C LEU A 85 -2.52 -3.37 12.44
N LEU A 86 -3.20 -2.68 11.52
CA LEU A 86 -3.34 -1.21 11.58
C LEU A 86 -4.00 -0.75 12.89
N ARG A 87 -5.01 -1.48 13.38
CA ARG A 87 -5.63 -1.20 14.68
C ARG A 87 -4.63 -1.37 15.82
N ARG A 88 -3.89 -2.48 15.85
CA ARG A 88 -2.86 -2.73 16.85
C ARG A 88 -1.76 -1.64 16.83
N LEU A 89 -1.36 -1.21 15.65
CA LEU A 89 -0.39 -0.12 15.49
C LEU A 89 -0.93 1.21 16.03
N ARG A 90 -2.22 1.51 15.83
CA ARG A 90 -2.87 2.71 16.36
C ARG A 90 -2.91 2.72 17.89
N GLU A 91 -3.16 1.60 18.53
CA GLU A 91 -3.31 1.47 19.98
C GLU A 91 -2.01 1.69 20.77
N ALA A 92 -0.85 1.69 20.13
CA ALA A 92 0.46 1.98 20.71
C ALA A 92 0.72 1.24 22.05
N THR A 93 1.05 -0.04 21.96
CA THR A 93 1.04 -0.98 23.11
C THR A 93 2.23 -0.89 24.07
N GLY A 94 3.17 0.05 23.92
CA GLY A 94 4.41 0.07 24.68
C GLY A 94 5.43 -1.00 24.28
N GLU A 95 5.08 -1.88 23.34
CA GLU A 95 5.94 -2.94 22.80
C GLU A 95 6.20 -2.72 21.31
N THR A 96 7.30 -3.30 20.80
CA THR A 96 7.55 -3.33 19.37
C THR A 96 6.52 -4.23 18.69
N VAL A 97 5.80 -3.67 17.72
CA VAL A 97 4.88 -4.41 16.83
C VAL A 97 5.61 -4.79 15.57
N TYR A 98 5.58 -6.06 15.18
CA TYR A 98 6.19 -6.52 13.93
C TYR A 98 5.17 -6.61 12.82
N ALA A 99 5.45 -5.96 11.69
CA ALA A 99 4.67 -6.04 10.47
C ALA A 99 5.36 -6.94 9.43
N PRO A 100 4.61 -7.56 8.51
CA PRO A 100 5.18 -8.30 7.39
C PRO A 100 5.65 -7.36 6.27
N THR A 101 6.56 -7.86 5.43
CA THR A 101 6.88 -7.28 4.14
C THR A 101 6.57 -8.27 3.01
N PHE A 102 6.55 -7.81 1.76
CA PHE A 102 6.51 -8.69 0.60
C PHE A 102 7.91 -8.79 0.00
N ASP A 103 8.46 -10.01 -0.06
CA ASP A 103 9.73 -10.27 -0.70
C ASP A 103 9.50 -10.55 -2.20
N HIS A 104 10.00 -9.66 -3.04
CA HIS A 104 9.82 -9.74 -4.50
C HIS A 104 10.67 -10.84 -5.16
N VAL A 105 11.74 -11.32 -4.50
CA VAL A 105 12.56 -12.43 -5.00
C VAL A 105 11.88 -13.76 -4.69
N LEU A 106 11.45 -13.94 -3.44
CA LEU A 106 10.67 -15.11 -3.04
C LEU A 106 9.25 -15.09 -3.64
N ASN A 107 8.77 -13.91 -4.03
CA ASN A 107 7.39 -13.64 -4.44
C ASN A 107 6.37 -14.09 -3.38
N GLU A 108 6.68 -13.83 -2.09
CA GLU A 108 5.89 -14.26 -0.92
C GLU A 108 5.91 -13.18 0.18
N PRO A 109 4.87 -13.11 1.04
CA PRO A 109 4.93 -12.30 2.25
C PRO A 109 5.85 -12.95 3.29
N VAL A 110 6.61 -12.12 3.99
CA VAL A 110 7.50 -12.54 5.08
C VAL A 110 7.08 -11.86 6.37
N ALA A 111 6.65 -12.65 7.35
CA ALA A 111 6.20 -12.17 8.64
C ALA A 111 7.37 -11.65 9.49
N GLY A 112 7.08 -10.65 10.37
CA GLY A 112 8.05 -10.17 11.35
C GLY A 112 9.22 -9.37 10.78
N SER A 113 9.09 -8.85 9.57
CA SER A 113 10.17 -8.18 8.83
C SER A 113 10.35 -6.72 9.19
N ILE A 114 9.28 -6.03 9.59
CA ILE A 114 9.29 -4.58 9.85
C ILE A 114 9.02 -4.36 11.34
N PRO A 115 10.03 -3.97 12.13
CA PRO A 115 9.80 -3.55 13.51
C PRO A 115 9.18 -2.15 13.53
N VAL A 116 8.12 -1.99 14.32
CA VAL A 116 7.48 -0.71 14.65
C VAL A 116 7.67 -0.47 16.15
N PRO A 117 8.69 0.27 16.55
CA PRO A 117 9.01 0.55 17.96
C PRO A 117 7.91 1.33 18.67
N PRO A 118 7.89 1.30 20.03
CA PRO A 118 6.89 2.03 20.81
C PRO A 118 6.90 3.55 20.61
N ASP A 119 8.06 4.13 20.35
CA ASP A 119 8.28 5.55 20.12
C ASP A 119 7.94 6.00 18.70
N THR A 120 7.45 5.10 17.83
CA THR A 120 6.96 5.47 16.50
C THR A 120 5.73 6.38 16.63
N GLU A 121 5.77 7.53 15.98
CA GLU A 121 4.70 8.52 15.99
C GLU A 121 3.87 8.52 14.69
N VAL A 122 4.50 8.19 13.57
CA VAL A 122 3.85 8.17 12.26
C VAL A 122 3.97 6.80 11.61
N ILE A 123 2.84 6.23 11.22
CA ILE A 123 2.77 5.04 10.38
C ILE A 123 2.37 5.49 8.97
N VAL A 124 3.24 5.23 8.00
CA VAL A 124 2.92 5.43 6.58
C VAL A 124 2.60 4.08 5.98
N THR A 125 1.35 3.84 5.65
CA THR A 125 0.94 2.62 4.96
C THR A 125 0.59 2.93 3.51
N GLU A 126 0.84 1.99 2.61
CA GLU A 126 0.54 2.18 1.20
C GLU A 126 0.04 0.88 0.56
N GLY A 127 -0.75 1.02 -0.48
CA GLY A 127 -1.27 -0.13 -1.22
C GLY A 127 -2.42 0.25 -2.15
N ASN A 128 -2.80 -0.70 -2.98
CA ASN A 128 -3.84 -0.46 -3.99
C ASN A 128 -5.22 -0.26 -3.34
N TYR A 129 -5.57 -1.04 -2.31
CA TYR A 129 -6.95 -1.25 -1.87
C TYR A 129 -7.34 -0.54 -0.57
N LEU A 130 -6.54 0.44 -0.10
CA LEU A 130 -6.76 1.13 1.17
C LEU A 130 -8.09 1.91 1.22
N LEU A 131 -8.63 2.24 0.06
CA LEU A 131 -9.85 3.06 -0.10
C LEU A 131 -11.06 2.26 -0.60
N LEU A 132 -10.94 0.92 -0.75
CA LEU A 132 -12.09 0.10 -1.11
C LEU A 132 -13.13 0.12 0.01
N ASP A 133 -14.40 0.31 -0.36
CA ASP A 133 -15.56 0.35 0.53
C ASP A 133 -16.26 -1.00 0.68
N THR A 134 -15.75 -2.05 0.02
CA THR A 134 -16.29 -3.40 0.08
C THR A 134 -15.63 -4.23 1.18
N PRO A 135 -16.39 -5.00 1.99
CA PRO A 135 -15.81 -5.88 3.01
C PRO A 135 -14.84 -6.92 2.41
N PRO A 136 -13.74 -7.21 3.11
CA PRO A 136 -13.29 -6.69 4.42
C PRO A 136 -12.44 -5.42 4.35
N TRP A 137 -12.19 -4.83 3.16
CA TRP A 137 -11.36 -3.65 2.92
C TRP A 137 -11.94 -2.36 3.51
N ASP A 138 -13.26 -2.24 3.61
CA ASP A 138 -13.99 -1.11 4.16
C ASP A 138 -13.51 -0.67 5.56
N ARG A 139 -12.93 -1.59 6.32
CA ARG A 139 -12.37 -1.35 7.65
C ARG A 139 -11.06 -0.57 7.63
N VAL A 140 -10.30 -0.65 6.53
CA VAL A 140 -8.96 -0.05 6.42
C VAL A 140 -9.06 1.47 6.41
N ARG A 141 -9.95 2.03 5.57
CA ARG A 141 -10.13 3.48 5.45
C ARG A 141 -10.45 4.15 6.80
N GLN A 142 -11.25 3.50 7.64
CA GLN A 142 -11.66 4.00 8.94
C GLN A 142 -10.51 4.09 9.97
N LEU A 143 -9.41 3.39 9.72
CA LEU A 143 -8.22 3.39 10.57
C LEU A 143 -7.20 4.47 10.16
N LEU A 144 -7.39 5.14 9.03
CA LEU A 144 -6.48 6.14 8.53
C LEU A 144 -6.88 7.54 9.00
N ASP A 145 -5.90 8.33 9.45
CA ASP A 145 -6.07 9.73 9.82
C ASP A 145 -6.01 10.65 8.63
N LEU A 146 -5.22 10.24 7.62
CA LEU A 146 -5.16 10.87 6.31
C LEU A 146 -5.14 9.79 5.25
N ALA A 147 -6.08 9.81 4.36
CA ALA A 147 -6.14 8.97 3.19
C ALA A 147 -5.77 9.77 1.94
N VAL A 148 -4.68 9.39 1.31
CA VAL A 148 -4.15 10.03 0.11
C VAL A 148 -4.38 9.13 -1.09
N TYR A 149 -4.89 9.69 -2.18
CA TYR A 149 -4.92 9.03 -3.47
C TYR A 149 -3.83 9.59 -4.38
N LEU A 150 -2.91 8.75 -4.82
CA LEU A 150 -1.85 9.10 -5.75
C LEU A 150 -2.21 8.60 -7.15
N SER A 151 -2.45 9.52 -8.07
CA SER A 151 -2.56 9.24 -9.50
C SER A 151 -1.23 9.46 -10.23
N ALA A 152 -1.11 8.88 -11.41
CA ALA A 152 0.00 9.10 -12.33
C ALA A 152 -0.51 9.00 -13.77
N ASP A 153 0.25 9.58 -14.72
CA ASP A 153 -0.04 9.41 -16.14
C ASP A 153 0.09 7.95 -16.58
N ASP A 154 -0.86 7.48 -17.38
CA ASP A 154 -0.94 6.06 -17.77
C ASP A 154 0.27 5.56 -18.54
N GLY A 155 0.79 6.36 -19.50
CA GLY A 155 1.95 5.97 -20.30
C GLY A 155 3.15 5.57 -19.43
N PRO A 156 3.75 6.50 -18.67
CA PRO A 156 4.88 6.20 -17.78
C PRO A 156 4.57 5.13 -16.74
N ARG A 157 3.33 5.05 -16.25
CA ARG A 157 2.88 4.05 -15.28
C ARG A 157 2.91 2.63 -15.87
N VAL A 158 2.33 2.45 -17.05
CA VAL A 158 2.29 1.16 -17.77
C VAL A 158 3.69 0.75 -18.21
N ASP A 159 4.50 1.68 -18.73
CA ASP A 159 5.89 1.40 -19.11
C ASP A 159 6.70 0.91 -17.90
N GLY A 160 6.52 1.51 -16.73
CA GLY A 160 7.13 1.07 -15.48
C GLY A 160 6.69 -0.33 -15.04
N LEU A 161 5.41 -0.68 -15.24
CA LEU A 161 4.90 -2.02 -14.96
C LEU A 161 5.47 -3.06 -15.92
N LEU A 162 5.55 -2.77 -17.21
CA LEU A 162 6.18 -3.65 -18.21
C LEU A 162 7.65 -3.89 -17.88
N ALA A 163 8.40 -2.83 -17.58
CA ALA A 163 9.81 -2.94 -17.17
C ALA A 163 9.98 -3.83 -15.91
N ARG A 164 9.07 -3.72 -14.94
CA ARG A 164 9.07 -4.58 -13.75
C ARG A 164 8.85 -6.05 -14.08
N GLN A 165 7.93 -6.38 -14.99
CA GLN A 165 7.67 -7.75 -15.39
C GLN A 165 8.86 -8.34 -16.18
N HIS A 166 9.51 -7.55 -17.04
CA HIS A 166 10.75 -7.95 -17.72
C HIS A 166 11.87 -8.23 -16.72
N ALA A 167 12.04 -7.38 -15.70
CA ALA A 167 13.04 -7.59 -14.64
C ALA A 167 12.79 -8.88 -13.82
N LYS A 168 11.54 -9.37 -13.78
CA LYS A 168 11.18 -10.67 -13.21
C LYS A 168 11.39 -11.85 -14.15
N GLY A 169 11.86 -11.61 -15.38
CA GLY A 169 12.18 -12.64 -16.36
C GLY A 169 11.03 -13.03 -17.29
N LEU A 170 9.91 -12.28 -17.30
CA LEU A 170 8.86 -12.53 -18.27
C LEU A 170 9.30 -12.04 -19.67
N ASP A 171 8.97 -12.81 -20.70
CA ASP A 171 9.11 -12.36 -22.08
C ASP A 171 8.13 -11.21 -22.40
N PRO A 172 8.35 -10.46 -23.50
CA PRO A 172 7.54 -9.26 -23.79
C PRO A 172 6.03 -9.53 -23.90
N ASP A 173 5.61 -10.63 -24.49
CA ASP A 173 4.19 -10.94 -24.68
C ASP A 173 3.54 -11.35 -23.35
N ALA A 174 4.20 -12.17 -22.55
CA ALA A 174 3.76 -12.55 -21.21
C ALA A 174 3.70 -11.33 -20.26
N ALA A 175 4.67 -10.41 -20.35
CA ALA A 175 4.67 -9.18 -19.58
C ALA A 175 3.49 -8.28 -19.95
N ARG A 176 3.21 -8.11 -21.24
CA ARG A 176 2.04 -7.35 -21.73
C ARG A 176 0.73 -7.99 -21.28
N ASP A 177 0.57 -9.31 -21.47
CA ASP A 177 -0.63 -10.02 -21.02
C ASP A 177 -0.87 -9.79 -19.53
N TRP A 178 0.16 -9.95 -18.71
CA TRP A 178 0.03 -9.71 -17.26
C TRP A 178 -0.40 -8.29 -16.94
N VAL A 179 0.27 -7.28 -17.49
CA VAL A 179 -0.02 -5.87 -17.20
C VAL A 179 -1.45 -5.53 -17.62
N TYR A 180 -1.85 -5.85 -18.83
CA TYR A 180 -3.18 -5.47 -19.33
C TYR A 180 -4.32 -6.29 -18.75
N ARG A 181 -4.09 -7.56 -18.44
CA ARG A 181 -5.10 -8.44 -17.85
C ARG A 181 -5.25 -8.26 -16.34
N SER A 182 -4.14 -8.06 -15.61
CA SER A 182 -4.10 -8.01 -14.15
C SER A 182 -3.93 -6.59 -13.63
N ASP A 183 -2.80 -5.93 -13.95
CA ASP A 183 -2.50 -4.63 -13.35
C ASP A 183 -3.51 -3.55 -13.77
N GLU A 184 -3.94 -3.52 -15.04
CA GLU A 184 -4.95 -2.58 -15.53
C GLU A 184 -6.37 -2.91 -15.03
N ALA A 185 -6.70 -4.18 -14.81
CA ALA A 185 -7.96 -4.54 -14.15
C ALA A 185 -8.00 -4.02 -12.71
N ASN A 186 -6.89 -4.17 -11.99
CA ASN A 186 -6.74 -3.65 -10.64
C ASN A 186 -6.72 -2.11 -10.63
N ALA A 187 -6.09 -1.46 -11.61
CA ALA A 187 -6.08 0.01 -11.74
C ALA A 187 -7.50 0.57 -11.80
N ARG A 188 -8.37 0.01 -12.64
CA ARG A 188 -9.79 0.44 -12.76
C ARG A 188 -10.55 0.32 -11.43
N VAL A 189 -10.33 -0.76 -10.67
CA VAL A 189 -10.94 -0.94 -9.35
C VAL A 189 -10.47 0.14 -8.37
N VAL A 190 -9.18 0.44 -8.40
CA VAL A 190 -8.55 1.42 -7.49
C VAL A 190 -8.96 2.85 -7.85
N GLU A 191 -9.00 3.20 -9.13
CA GLU A 191 -9.39 4.53 -9.63
C GLU A 191 -10.81 4.91 -9.20
N ALA A 192 -11.73 3.96 -9.20
CA ALA A 192 -13.10 4.17 -8.73
C ALA A 192 -13.17 4.63 -7.25
N THR A 193 -12.12 4.34 -6.46
CA THR A 193 -12.05 4.71 -5.02
C THR A 193 -11.43 6.08 -4.76
N ALA A 194 -10.95 6.79 -5.77
CA ALA A 194 -10.25 8.07 -5.62
C ALA A 194 -11.08 9.15 -4.89
N THR A 195 -12.41 9.04 -4.93
CA THR A 195 -13.33 9.95 -4.24
C THR A 195 -13.35 9.76 -2.72
N HIS A 196 -12.87 8.63 -2.21
CA HIS A 196 -12.81 8.32 -0.78
C HIS A 196 -11.56 8.87 -0.09
N ALA A 197 -10.64 9.50 -0.85
CA ALA A 197 -9.45 10.12 -0.31
C ALA A 197 -9.72 11.52 0.24
N ASP A 198 -9.01 11.89 1.32
CA ASP A 198 -9.00 13.24 1.87
C ASP A 198 -8.13 14.18 1.03
N LEU A 199 -7.05 13.64 0.45
CA LEU A 199 -6.10 14.38 -0.38
C LEU A 199 -5.83 13.62 -1.68
N ARG A 200 -5.85 14.33 -2.81
CA ARG A 200 -5.48 13.77 -4.10
C ARG A 200 -4.21 14.43 -4.63
N LEU A 201 -3.24 13.61 -4.96
CA LEU A 201 -1.96 14.02 -5.52
C LEU A 201 -1.78 13.40 -6.90
N HIS A 202 -1.05 14.09 -7.77
CA HIS A 202 -0.74 13.62 -9.11
C HIS A 202 0.76 13.63 -9.35
N ARG A 203 1.28 12.51 -9.85
CA ARG A 203 2.64 12.38 -10.32
C ARG A 203 2.68 12.52 -11.84
N ALA A 204 3.21 13.63 -12.31
CA ALA A 204 3.55 13.80 -13.72
C ALA A 204 4.65 12.81 -14.16
#